data_80761008f3501fc6503f5d76752490aa
#
_entry.id   80761008f3501fc6503f5d76752490aa
#
_cell.length_a   1.000
_cell.length_b   1.000
_cell.length_c   1.000
_cell.angle_alpha   90.00
_cell.angle_beta   90.00
_cell.angle_gamma   90.00
#
_symmetry.space_group_name_H-M   'P 1'
#
loop_
_entity.id
_entity.type
_entity.pdbx_description
1 polymer ?
#
loop_
_entity_poly.entity_id
_entity_poly.type
_entity_poly.pdbx_seq_one_letter_code
_entity_poly.pdbx_strand_id
1 'polypeptide(L)'
;MKKLIPLMMTALFFTACEKDADTDKLDNKFVVYTNYDKSANFTQFSTYYLPDSILIIDSKDKQEYWLDDNAQKIIDTYVFNMDNRGFTRVTNREEADLGLQISYVKNTYVFTDYGYPEWWWGYPGYWDIPYWGNWGGGWYYPYAVNYAYSTGSFLTELLNLEAPQGQNEKLPILWTAYMSGLLSGSTDVNIERATQAISQAFTQSTYLTNK
;
A
#
# COMPACT_ATOMS: atom_id res chain seq x y z
N MET A 1 -40.69 -71.95 -18.11
CA MET A 1 -39.23 -71.79 -18.17
C MET A 1 -38.94 -70.29 -18.25
N LYS A 2 -38.68 -69.65 -17.09
CA LYS A 2 -38.41 -68.19 -17.01
C LYS A 2 -36.87 -68.03 -16.92
N LYS A 3 -36.29 -67.37 -17.94
CA LYS A 3 -34.86 -67.06 -17.96
C LYS A 3 -34.66 -65.73 -17.22
N LEU A 4 -33.97 -65.78 -16.08
CA LEU A 4 -33.46 -64.64 -15.35
C LEU A 4 -32.16 -64.15 -16.03
N ILE A 5 -32.14 -62.90 -16.47
CA ILE A 5 -30.98 -62.19 -16.97
C ILE A 5 -30.38 -61.47 -15.74
N PRO A 6 -29.14 -61.68 -15.35
CA PRO A 6 -28.52 -60.87 -14.32
C PRO A 6 -28.08 -59.52 -14.90
N LEU A 7 -28.64 -58.46 -14.35
CA LEU A 7 -28.23 -57.09 -14.62
C LEU A 7 -26.91 -56.82 -13.95
N MET A 8 -25.83 -56.73 -14.74
CA MET A 8 -24.49 -56.41 -14.31
C MET A 8 -24.35 -54.92 -14.12
N MET A 9 -24.42 -54.48 -12.87
CA MET A 9 -24.31 -53.05 -12.47
C MET A 9 -22.81 -52.68 -12.44
N THR A 10 -22.34 -52.02 -13.52
CA THR A 10 -20.97 -51.48 -13.65
C THR A 10 -20.86 -50.20 -12.82
N ALA A 11 -20.24 -50.29 -11.64
CA ALA A 11 -19.92 -49.15 -10.83
C ALA A 11 -18.72 -48.41 -11.45
N LEU A 12 -18.94 -47.29 -12.05
CA LEU A 12 -17.90 -46.36 -12.49
C LEU A 12 -17.35 -45.60 -11.26
N PHE A 13 -16.20 -45.98 -10.79
CA PHE A 13 -15.43 -45.26 -9.80
C PHE A 13 -14.83 -44.04 -10.53
N PHE A 14 -15.42 -42.87 -10.36
CA PHE A 14 -14.77 -41.59 -10.67
C PHE A 14 -13.72 -41.34 -9.57
N THR A 15 -12.49 -41.71 -9.81
CA THR A 15 -11.35 -41.16 -9.05
C THR A 15 -11.17 -39.74 -9.50
N ALA A 16 -11.83 -38.79 -8.81
CA ALA A 16 -11.44 -37.39 -8.88
C ALA A 16 -10.04 -37.31 -8.23
N CYS A 17 -9.01 -37.20 -9.05
CA CYS A 17 -7.72 -36.70 -8.59
C CYS A 17 -7.94 -35.23 -8.21
N GLU A 18 -8.23 -34.99 -6.96
CA GLU A 18 -8.09 -33.68 -6.36
C GLU A 18 -6.58 -33.42 -6.33
N LYS A 19 -6.13 -32.56 -7.26
CA LYS A 19 -4.72 -32.14 -7.29
C LYS A 19 -4.56 -31.27 -6.06
N ASP A 20 -3.86 -31.78 -5.06
CA ASP A 20 -3.50 -31.03 -3.87
C ASP A 20 -2.95 -29.66 -4.33
N ALA A 21 -3.55 -28.60 -3.82
CA ALA A 21 -3.06 -27.25 -4.10
C ALA A 21 -1.61 -27.20 -3.60
N ASP A 22 -0.71 -26.84 -4.49
CA ASP A 22 0.72 -26.68 -4.20
C ASP A 22 0.88 -25.55 -3.16
N THR A 23 0.85 -25.93 -1.88
CA THR A 23 0.90 -25.02 -0.74
C THR A 23 2.25 -24.30 -0.66
N ASP A 24 3.31 -24.86 -1.23
CA ASP A 24 4.63 -24.22 -1.32
C ASP A 24 4.61 -23.00 -2.24
N LYS A 25 3.65 -22.93 -3.15
CA LYS A 25 3.39 -21.73 -4.00
C LYS A 25 2.46 -20.71 -3.35
N LEU A 26 1.77 -21.08 -2.27
CA LEU A 26 0.90 -20.15 -1.52
C LEU A 26 1.69 -19.31 -0.50
N ASP A 27 2.85 -19.78 -0.09
CA ASP A 27 3.64 -19.20 1.02
C ASP A 27 4.38 -17.90 0.65
N ASN A 28 4.35 -17.47 -0.62
CA ASN A 28 5.03 -16.28 -1.11
C ASN A 28 4.08 -15.17 -1.62
N LYS A 29 2.78 -15.25 -1.33
CA LYS A 29 1.82 -14.29 -1.90
C LYS A 29 1.49 -13.17 -0.92
N PHE A 30 2.18 -12.05 -1.04
CA PHE A 30 1.68 -10.78 -0.54
C PHE A 30 0.64 -10.19 -1.52
N VAL A 31 -0.23 -9.35 -1.00
CA VAL A 31 -1.23 -8.62 -1.80
C VAL A 31 -0.74 -7.19 -2.00
N VAL A 32 -0.76 -6.73 -3.24
CA VAL A 32 -0.49 -5.33 -3.60
C VAL A 32 -1.71 -4.78 -4.31
N TYR A 33 -2.30 -3.77 -3.70
CA TYR A 33 -3.40 -3.00 -4.26
C TYR A 33 -2.93 -1.57 -4.51
N THR A 34 -3.20 -1.04 -5.70
CA THR A 34 -2.92 0.37 -6.04
C THR A 34 -4.16 1.03 -6.58
N ASN A 35 -4.32 2.31 -6.28
CA ASN A 35 -5.37 3.15 -6.84
C ASN A 35 -4.85 4.57 -7.04
N TYR A 36 -5.54 5.37 -7.86
CA TYR A 36 -5.13 6.73 -8.16
C TYR A 36 -6.30 7.60 -8.61
N ASP A 37 -6.10 8.90 -8.53
CA ASP A 37 -6.99 9.88 -9.13
C ASP A 37 -6.84 9.83 -10.66
N LYS A 38 -7.87 9.35 -11.36
CA LYS A 38 -7.87 9.24 -12.82
C LYS A 38 -7.80 10.59 -13.55
N SER A 39 -8.07 11.69 -12.85
CA SER A 39 -7.94 13.04 -13.38
C SER A 39 -6.52 13.61 -13.22
N ALA A 40 -5.66 12.96 -12.41
CA ALA A 40 -4.31 13.40 -12.17
C ALA A 40 -3.43 13.27 -13.42
N ASN A 41 -2.71 14.33 -13.73
CA ASN A 41 -1.66 14.33 -14.75
C ASN A 41 -0.29 14.31 -14.06
N PHE A 42 0.31 13.14 -13.93
CA PHE A 42 1.58 12.99 -13.22
C PHE A 42 2.77 13.64 -13.93
N THR A 43 2.69 13.90 -15.24
CA THR A 43 3.79 14.51 -15.99
C THR A 43 4.01 15.99 -15.67
N GLN A 44 3.08 16.62 -14.97
CA GLN A 44 3.24 18.02 -14.52
C GLN A 44 4.14 18.18 -13.29
N PHE A 45 4.38 17.08 -12.54
CA PHE A 45 5.17 17.08 -11.30
C PHE A 45 6.59 16.60 -11.58
N SER A 46 7.58 17.19 -10.93
CA SER A 46 8.99 16.88 -11.13
C SER A 46 9.69 16.43 -9.86
N THR A 47 9.28 16.99 -8.73
CA THR A 47 9.93 16.80 -7.43
C THR A 47 9.02 16.15 -6.41
N TYR A 48 9.62 15.43 -5.46
CA TYR A 48 8.88 14.88 -4.33
C TYR A 48 9.66 14.97 -3.03
N TYR A 49 8.94 15.18 -1.95
CA TYR A 49 9.45 15.07 -0.58
C TYR A 49 9.03 13.72 0.01
N LEU A 50 9.97 13.03 0.64
CA LEU A 50 9.76 11.78 1.38
C LEU A 50 10.52 11.90 2.69
N PRO A 51 9.84 11.82 3.86
CA PRO A 51 10.50 11.76 5.17
C PRO A 51 11.52 10.61 5.29
N ASP A 52 12.57 10.81 6.09
CA ASP A 52 13.57 9.77 6.38
C ASP A 52 13.09 8.76 7.44
N SER A 53 11.78 8.65 7.63
CA SER A 53 11.16 7.75 8.59
C SER A 53 9.84 7.21 8.08
N ILE A 54 9.45 6.04 8.58
CA ILE A 54 8.16 5.42 8.31
C ILE A 54 7.26 5.60 9.52
N LEU A 55 6.06 6.13 9.33
CA LEU A 55 5.08 6.29 10.40
C LEU A 55 4.59 4.90 10.84
N ILE A 56 4.68 4.59 12.14
CA ILE A 56 4.09 3.38 12.72
C ILE A 56 2.68 3.69 13.20
N ILE A 57 1.71 2.95 12.69
CA ILE A 57 0.33 3.01 13.13
C ILE A 57 0.06 1.83 14.06
N ASP A 58 -0.12 2.15 15.34
CA ASP A 58 -0.39 1.21 16.42
C ASP A 58 -1.66 1.65 17.17
N SER A 59 -2.27 0.75 17.97
CA SER A 59 -3.41 1.03 18.86
C SER A 59 -3.09 1.98 20.01
N LYS A 60 -1.85 2.37 20.17
CA LYS A 60 -1.41 3.29 21.23
C LYS A 60 -1.54 4.72 20.73
N ASP A 61 -2.13 5.59 21.54
CA ASP A 61 -2.24 7.03 21.31
C ASP A 61 -0.88 7.75 21.30
N LYS A 62 0.15 7.10 20.73
CA LYS A 62 1.51 7.58 20.75
C LYS A 62 2.11 7.48 19.35
N GLN A 63 2.57 8.60 18.87
CA GLN A 63 3.33 8.74 17.63
C GLN A 63 4.64 7.95 17.72
N GLU A 64 4.82 7.00 16.82
CA GLU A 64 6.03 6.19 16.70
C GLU A 64 6.52 6.24 15.25
N TYR A 65 7.86 6.32 15.09
CA TYR A 65 8.52 6.27 13.78
C TYR A 65 9.51 5.13 13.71
N TRP A 66 9.57 4.50 12.56
CA TRP A 66 10.57 3.50 12.25
C TRP A 66 11.74 4.15 11.50
N LEU A 67 12.94 4.08 12.07
CA LEU A 67 14.13 4.85 11.68
C LEU A 67 15.39 4.00 11.48
N ASP A 68 15.32 2.68 11.71
CA ASP A 68 16.47 1.79 11.62
C ASP A 68 16.90 1.48 10.17
N ASP A 69 17.97 0.70 10.02
CA ASP A 69 18.50 0.30 8.72
C ASP A 69 17.47 -0.43 7.84
N ASN A 70 16.49 -1.09 8.45
CA ASN A 70 15.43 -1.77 7.69
C ASN A 70 14.40 -0.77 7.15
N ALA A 71 14.05 0.25 7.94
CA ALA A 71 13.25 1.37 7.46
C ALA A 71 13.95 2.07 6.28
N GLN A 72 15.27 2.28 6.39
CA GLN A 72 16.04 2.89 5.32
C GLN A 72 16.03 2.06 4.02
N LYS A 73 16.16 0.74 4.09
CA LYS A 73 16.05 -0.15 2.90
C LYS A 73 14.69 -0.01 2.20
N ILE A 74 13.63 0.14 2.99
CA ILE A 74 12.28 0.36 2.46
C ILE A 74 12.20 1.73 1.77
N ILE A 75 12.67 2.79 2.44
CA ILE A 75 12.70 4.16 1.90
C ILE A 75 13.52 4.20 0.60
N ASP A 76 14.70 3.60 0.59
CA ASP A 76 15.58 3.54 -0.59
C ASP A 76 14.89 2.83 -1.77
N THR A 77 14.04 1.83 -1.49
CA THR A 77 13.26 1.16 -2.54
C THR A 77 12.24 2.10 -3.17
N TYR A 78 11.58 2.96 -2.38
CA TYR A 78 10.71 4.00 -2.92
C TYR A 78 11.48 5.02 -3.73
N VAL A 79 12.61 5.51 -3.21
CA VAL A 79 13.49 6.45 -3.92
C VAL A 79 13.91 5.89 -5.26
N PHE A 80 14.42 4.67 -5.30
CA PHE A 80 14.80 4.01 -6.54
C PHE A 80 13.65 3.94 -7.56
N ASN A 81 12.46 3.57 -7.12
CA ASN A 81 11.31 3.49 -8.02
C ASN A 81 10.83 4.86 -8.51
N MET A 82 10.80 5.88 -7.64
CA MET A 82 10.43 7.25 -8.02
C MET A 82 11.42 7.85 -9.01
N ASP A 83 12.72 7.68 -8.77
CA ASP A 83 13.78 8.16 -9.67
C ASP A 83 13.68 7.50 -11.06
N ASN A 84 13.42 6.19 -11.13
CA ASN A 84 13.20 5.48 -12.39
C ASN A 84 11.96 6.00 -13.15
N ARG A 85 11.01 6.60 -12.46
CA ARG A 85 9.81 7.23 -13.03
C ARG A 85 10.04 8.69 -13.42
N GLY A 86 11.24 9.23 -13.19
CA GLY A 86 11.65 10.58 -13.59
C GLY A 86 11.39 11.65 -12.53
N PHE A 87 10.93 11.28 -11.33
CA PHE A 87 10.80 12.23 -10.23
C PHE A 87 12.12 12.39 -9.51
N THR A 88 12.36 13.58 -8.92
CA THR A 88 13.57 13.89 -8.16
C THR A 88 13.23 14.14 -6.70
N ARG A 89 13.87 13.40 -5.78
CA ARG A 89 13.71 13.63 -4.34
C ARG A 89 14.34 14.96 -3.93
N VAL A 90 13.61 15.76 -3.15
CA VAL A 90 14.11 16.98 -2.50
C VAL A 90 14.10 16.81 -0.99
N THR A 91 15.02 17.51 -0.32
CA THR A 91 15.16 17.48 1.15
C THR A 91 14.29 18.53 1.85
N ASN A 92 13.93 19.59 1.13
CA ASN A 92 13.02 20.62 1.60
C ASN A 92 11.63 20.38 0.99
N ARG A 93 10.63 20.14 1.83
CA ARG A 93 9.25 19.93 1.37
C ARG A 93 8.64 21.14 0.63
N GLU A 94 9.12 22.35 0.96
CA GLU A 94 8.64 23.59 0.31
C GLU A 94 9.07 23.69 -1.17
N GLU A 95 10.02 22.84 -1.58
CA GLU A 95 10.52 22.72 -2.96
C GLU A 95 9.90 21.53 -3.69
N ALA A 96 8.99 20.79 -3.03
CA ALA A 96 8.41 19.56 -3.57
C ALA A 96 7.03 19.82 -4.17
N ASP A 97 6.80 19.30 -5.38
CA ASP A 97 5.49 19.25 -6.01
C ASP A 97 4.60 18.19 -5.35
N LEU A 98 5.22 17.07 -4.94
CA LEU A 98 4.55 15.91 -4.37
C LEU A 98 5.07 15.57 -2.97
N GLY A 99 4.20 15.01 -2.13
CA GLY A 99 4.56 14.43 -0.86
C GLY A 99 4.32 12.92 -0.86
N LEU A 100 5.30 12.12 -0.45
CA LEU A 100 5.17 10.66 -0.34
C LEU A 100 5.17 10.26 1.12
N GLN A 101 4.02 9.80 1.64
CA GLN A 101 3.87 9.28 2.99
C GLN A 101 3.92 7.76 2.99
N ILE A 102 4.75 7.18 3.85
CA ILE A 102 4.80 5.73 4.10
C ILE A 102 4.34 5.48 5.53
N SER A 103 3.36 4.60 5.68
CA SER A 103 2.82 4.17 6.97
C SER A 103 2.90 2.66 7.12
N TYR A 104 3.37 2.18 8.28
CA TYR A 104 3.40 0.77 8.65
C TYR A 104 2.32 0.46 9.69
N VAL A 105 1.40 -0.43 9.36
CA VAL A 105 0.30 -0.84 10.25
C VAL A 105 0.78 -1.96 11.16
N LYS A 106 1.03 -1.65 12.43
CA LYS A 106 1.55 -2.59 13.42
C LYS A 106 0.46 -3.45 14.04
N ASN A 107 -0.74 -2.89 14.23
CA ASN A 107 -1.91 -3.61 14.74
C ASN A 107 -3.09 -3.54 13.79
N THR A 108 -3.93 -4.58 13.80
CA THR A 108 -5.07 -4.69 12.90
C THR A 108 -6.20 -3.75 13.29
N TYR A 109 -6.57 -2.87 12.37
CA TYR A 109 -7.87 -2.21 12.38
C TYR A 109 -8.64 -2.72 11.17
N VAL A 110 -9.75 -3.40 11.40
CA VAL A 110 -10.63 -3.84 10.30
C VAL A 110 -11.50 -2.66 9.91
N PHE A 111 -11.29 -2.13 8.73
CA PHE A 111 -12.17 -1.14 8.13
C PHE A 111 -12.96 -1.75 6.99
N THR A 112 -14.25 -1.82 7.19
CA THR A 112 -15.26 -2.01 6.16
C THR A 112 -16.04 -0.72 6.08
N ASP A 113 -15.49 0.31 5.46
CA ASP A 113 -16.30 1.47 5.15
C ASP A 113 -16.09 1.90 3.69
N TYR A 114 -17.21 2.04 2.98
CA TYR A 114 -17.30 2.64 1.65
C TYR A 114 -17.25 4.16 1.79
N GLY A 115 -16.28 4.67 2.50
CA GLY A 115 -16.13 6.06 2.80
C GLY A 115 -14.69 6.42 3.12
N TYR A 116 -14.42 7.67 3.05
CA TYR A 116 -13.12 8.22 3.37
C TYR A 116 -12.69 7.78 4.77
N PRO A 117 -11.46 7.29 4.98
CA PRO A 117 -10.96 6.92 6.30
C PRO A 117 -10.71 8.16 7.16
N GLU A 118 -11.78 8.88 7.53
CA GLU A 118 -11.68 10.15 8.29
C GLU A 118 -11.03 9.96 9.67
N TRP A 119 -11.16 8.77 10.26
CA TRP A 119 -10.53 8.44 11.54
C TRP A 119 -8.99 8.43 11.46
N TRP A 120 -8.45 8.11 10.31
CA TRP A 120 -7.01 8.05 10.03
C TRP A 120 -6.35 9.41 10.23
N TRP A 121 -7.05 10.48 9.94
CA TRP A 121 -6.55 11.84 10.11
C TRP A 121 -6.50 12.30 11.58
N GLY A 122 -7.26 11.63 12.45
CA GLY A 122 -7.18 11.83 13.89
C GLY A 122 -6.06 11.04 14.57
N TYR A 123 -5.33 10.20 13.81
CA TYR A 123 -4.25 9.41 14.38
C TYR A 123 -3.06 10.31 14.74
N PRO A 124 -2.54 10.24 16.01
CA PRO A 124 -1.36 11.02 16.39
C PRO A 124 -0.16 10.72 15.47
N GLY A 125 0.41 11.79 14.88
CA GLY A 125 1.55 11.67 13.97
C GLY A 125 1.21 11.43 12.51
N TYR A 126 -0.02 11.09 12.17
CA TYR A 126 -0.42 10.98 10.76
C TYR A 126 -0.29 12.31 10.04
N TRP A 127 -0.62 13.39 10.73
CA TRP A 127 -0.36 14.74 10.30
C TRP A 127 0.74 15.37 11.18
N ASP A 128 1.98 15.11 10.85
CA ASP A 128 3.10 15.68 11.59
C ASP A 128 3.54 17.01 10.96
N ILE A 129 3.33 18.12 11.69
CA ILE A 129 3.74 19.44 11.27
C ILE A 129 5.23 19.52 10.91
N PRO A 130 6.18 18.92 11.65
CA PRO A 130 7.57 18.85 11.25
C PRO A 130 7.80 18.25 9.86
N TYR A 131 7.01 17.27 9.46
CA TYR A 131 7.15 16.64 8.15
C TYR A 131 6.36 17.37 7.05
N TRP A 132 5.08 17.70 7.31
CA TRP A 132 4.16 18.14 6.26
C TRP A 132 3.82 19.64 6.31
N GLY A 133 4.21 20.35 7.39
CA GLY A 133 3.88 21.75 7.57
C GLY A 133 2.46 21.99 8.03
N ASN A 134 2.07 23.24 8.02
CA ASN A 134 0.77 23.68 8.51
C ASN A 134 -0.24 23.82 7.38
N TRP A 135 -0.51 22.74 6.64
CA TRP A 135 -1.68 22.70 5.77
C TRP A 135 -2.92 22.43 6.62
N GLY A 136 -3.72 23.44 6.85
CA GLY A 136 -4.73 23.51 7.91
C GLY A 136 -5.86 22.47 7.91
N GLY A 137 -5.84 21.41 7.08
CA GLY A 137 -6.95 20.48 6.96
C GLY A 137 -6.62 19.01 6.70
N GLY A 138 -5.34 18.62 6.65
CA GLY A 138 -4.96 17.26 6.27
C GLY A 138 -5.11 16.98 4.79
N TRP A 139 -5.41 15.76 4.40
CA TRP A 139 -5.60 15.37 3.00
C TRP A 139 -6.89 14.60 2.77
N TYR A 140 -7.22 14.33 1.51
CA TYR A 140 -8.41 13.57 1.14
C TYR A 140 -8.17 12.70 -0.08
N TYR A 141 -8.97 11.63 -0.19
CA TYR A 141 -8.99 10.77 -1.38
C TYR A 141 -10.04 11.27 -2.36
N PRO A 142 -9.67 11.68 -3.59
CA PRO A 142 -10.63 12.03 -4.63
C PRO A 142 -11.26 10.78 -5.29
N TYR A 143 -10.95 9.58 -4.80
CA TYR A 143 -11.44 8.29 -5.28
C TYR A 143 -11.78 7.34 -4.13
N ALA A 144 -12.62 6.32 -4.40
CA ALA A 144 -13.00 5.35 -3.39
C ALA A 144 -11.83 4.42 -3.02
N VAL A 145 -11.65 4.16 -1.72
CA VAL A 145 -10.63 3.27 -1.18
C VAL A 145 -11.32 2.06 -0.56
N ASN A 146 -11.06 0.86 -1.10
CA ASN A 146 -11.73 -0.39 -0.74
C ASN A 146 -10.69 -1.44 -0.33
N TYR A 147 -10.03 -1.27 0.81
CA TYR A 147 -9.17 -2.30 1.38
C TYR A 147 -9.31 -2.35 2.90
N ALA A 148 -9.10 -3.54 3.47
CA ALA A 148 -9.04 -3.74 4.91
C ALA A 148 -7.58 -3.72 5.36
N TYR A 149 -7.27 -2.92 6.37
CA TYR A 149 -5.92 -2.89 6.94
C TYR A 149 -5.66 -4.16 7.75
N SER A 150 -4.47 -4.73 7.61
CA SER A 150 -4.03 -5.88 8.38
C SER A 150 -2.69 -5.59 9.06
N THR A 151 -2.43 -6.30 10.15
CA THR A 151 -1.14 -6.23 10.84
C THR A 151 0.01 -6.56 9.89
N GLY A 152 1.08 -5.75 9.95
CA GLY A 152 2.25 -5.94 9.09
C GLY A 152 2.04 -5.47 7.65
N SER A 153 1.08 -4.58 7.41
CA SER A 153 0.87 -3.99 6.09
C SER A 153 1.51 -2.61 5.98
N PHE A 154 1.78 -2.21 4.74
CA PHE A 154 2.17 -0.84 4.41
C PHE A 154 1.04 -0.13 3.67
N LEU A 155 0.88 1.14 4.00
CA LEU A 155 0.09 2.09 3.24
C LEU A 155 1.02 3.19 2.75
N THR A 156 0.94 3.49 1.47
CA THR A 156 1.69 4.58 0.84
C THR A 156 0.72 5.52 0.16
N GLU A 157 0.93 6.82 0.36
CA GLU A 157 0.09 7.87 -0.17
C GLU A 157 0.96 8.92 -0.84
N LEU A 158 0.63 9.28 -2.07
CA LEU A 158 1.27 10.35 -2.82
C LEU A 158 0.32 11.55 -2.92
N LEU A 159 0.72 12.66 -2.32
CA LEU A 159 -0.07 13.87 -2.18
C LEU A 159 0.38 14.93 -3.18
N ASN A 160 -0.57 15.75 -3.64
CA ASN A 160 -0.26 16.96 -4.40
C ASN A 160 -0.02 18.13 -3.42
N LEU A 161 1.22 18.57 -3.32
CA LEU A 161 1.62 19.70 -2.46
C LEU A 161 1.41 21.06 -3.13
N GLU A 162 1.26 21.10 -4.47
CA GLU A 162 0.97 22.30 -5.24
C GLU A 162 -0.53 22.65 -5.28
N ALA A 163 -1.40 21.80 -4.73
CA ALA A 163 -2.83 22.10 -4.69
C ALA A 163 -3.09 23.42 -3.96
N PRO A 164 -4.07 24.24 -4.42
CA PRO A 164 -4.37 25.52 -3.80
C PRO A 164 -4.60 25.38 -2.29
N GLN A 165 -3.91 26.20 -1.51
CA GLN A 165 -3.96 26.20 -0.05
C GLN A 165 -4.97 27.22 0.44
N GLY A 166 -6.13 26.78 0.92
CA GLY A 166 -7.09 27.60 1.67
C GLY A 166 -7.09 27.23 3.15
N GLN A 167 -7.66 28.07 4.01
CA GLN A 167 -7.66 27.84 5.48
C GLN A 167 -8.35 26.54 5.94
N ASN A 168 -9.00 25.78 5.06
CA ASN A 168 -9.64 24.49 5.33
C ASN A 168 -9.49 23.52 4.14
N GLU A 169 -8.60 23.77 3.20
CA GLU A 169 -8.43 22.91 2.03
C GLU A 169 -7.48 21.76 2.35
N LYS A 170 -7.95 20.56 2.10
CA LYS A 170 -7.18 19.33 2.27
C LYS A 170 -6.36 19.05 1.01
N LEU A 171 -5.17 18.47 1.16
CA LEU A 171 -4.37 18.05 0.04
C LEU A 171 -4.98 16.81 -0.64
N PRO A 172 -5.11 16.79 -1.97
CA PRO A 172 -5.58 15.59 -2.66
C PRO A 172 -4.51 14.52 -2.71
N ILE A 173 -4.91 13.28 -2.42
CA ILE A 173 -4.09 12.10 -2.65
C ILE A 173 -4.23 11.68 -4.10
N LEU A 174 -3.14 11.70 -4.83
CA LEU A 174 -3.11 11.37 -6.25
C LEU A 174 -2.93 9.87 -6.50
N TRP A 175 -2.20 9.16 -5.62
CA TRP A 175 -1.94 7.73 -5.73
C TRP A 175 -1.81 7.09 -4.37
N THR A 176 -2.28 5.84 -4.27
CA THR A 176 -2.10 5.00 -3.10
C THR A 176 -1.60 3.62 -3.48
N ALA A 177 -0.80 3.04 -2.58
CA ALA A 177 -0.47 1.62 -2.60
C ALA A 177 -0.69 1.02 -1.22
N TYR A 178 -1.41 -0.09 -1.17
CA TYR A 178 -1.58 -0.90 0.03
C TYR A 178 -0.96 -2.28 -0.19
N MET A 179 -0.14 -2.71 0.75
CA MET A 179 0.61 -3.96 0.68
C MET A 179 0.42 -4.76 1.97
N SER A 180 -0.01 -6.01 1.87
CA SER A 180 -0.27 -6.90 3.02
C SER A 180 0.24 -8.31 2.80
N GLY A 181 0.25 -9.13 3.87
CA GLY A 181 0.79 -10.49 3.81
C GLY A 181 2.32 -10.54 3.80
N LEU A 182 2.96 -9.49 4.31
CA LEU A 182 4.42 -9.35 4.27
C LEU A 182 5.13 -10.08 5.40
N LEU A 183 4.43 -10.39 6.48
CA LEU A 183 4.99 -11.08 7.64
C LEU A 183 5.03 -12.60 7.40
N SER A 184 6.22 -13.20 7.48
CA SER A 184 6.42 -14.64 7.25
C SER A 184 7.50 -15.29 8.13
N GLY A 185 7.87 -14.66 9.24
CA GLY A 185 8.81 -15.21 10.19
C GLY A 185 10.00 -14.31 10.48
N SER A 186 11.11 -14.39 9.72
CA SER A 186 12.29 -13.57 10.02
C SER A 186 12.16 -12.12 9.49
N THR A 187 12.82 -11.21 10.17
CA THR A 187 12.86 -9.79 9.78
C THR A 187 13.40 -9.63 8.35
N ASP A 188 14.48 -10.32 8.01
CA ASP A 188 15.10 -10.18 6.68
C ASP A 188 14.15 -10.60 5.56
N VAL A 189 13.42 -11.71 5.72
CA VAL A 189 12.41 -12.16 4.76
C VAL A 189 11.26 -11.16 4.67
N ASN A 190 10.83 -10.59 5.78
CA ASN A 190 9.75 -9.60 5.79
C ASN A 190 10.17 -8.31 5.05
N ILE A 191 11.41 -7.86 5.22
CA ILE A 191 11.95 -6.70 4.49
C ILE A 191 12.09 -6.99 3.00
N GLU A 192 12.59 -8.18 2.63
CA GLU A 192 12.65 -8.59 1.23
C GLU A 192 11.26 -8.60 0.57
N ARG A 193 10.25 -9.15 1.24
CA ARG A 193 8.86 -9.14 0.76
C ARG A 193 8.33 -7.71 0.63
N ALA A 194 8.62 -6.84 1.59
CA ALA A 194 8.21 -5.44 1.54
C ALA A 194 8.80 -4.73 0.31
N THR A 195 10.11 -4.88 0.06
CA THR A 195 10.78 -4.27 -1.10
C THR A 195 10.26 -4.83 -2.44
N GLN A 196 9.96 -6.13 -2.50
CA GLN A 196 9.31 -6.74 -3.66
C GLN A 196 7.90 -6.19 -3.89
N ALA A 197 7.10 -6.07 -2.82
CA ALA A 197 5.74 -5.54 -2.89
C ALA A 197 5.72 -4.08 -3.34
N ILE A 198 6.65 -3.25 -2.85
CA ILE A 198 6.82 -1.86 -3.29
C ILE A 198 7.13 -1.82 -4.78
N SER A 199 8.11 -2.60 -5.23
CA SER A 199 8.48 -2.66 -6.66
C SER A 199 7.31 -3.12 -7.53
N GLN A 200 6.50 -4.06 -7.03
CA GLN A 200 5.27 -4.49 -7.71
C GLN A 200 4.24 -3.36 -7.78
N ALA A 201 4.06 -2.58 -6.70
CA ALA A 201 3.13 -1.45 -6.69
C ALA A 201 3.46 -0.45 -7.80
N PHE A 202 4.74 -0.13 -7.97
CA PHE A 202 5.18 0.72 -9.09
C PHE A 202 5.01 0.03 -10.45
N THR A 203 5.31 -1.27 -10.57
CA THR A 203 5.16 -2.01 -11.83
C THR A 203 3.72 -1.98 -12.35
N GLN A 204 2.73 -2.13 -11.46
CA GLN A 204 1.32 -2.08 -11.86
C GLN A 204 0.77 -0.64 -11.97
N SER A 205 1.54 0.38 -11.55
CA SER A 205 1.19 1.81 -11.65
C SER A 205 1.96 2.49 -12.80
N THR A 206 1.78 2.02 -14.03
CA THR A 206 2.51 2.53 -15.21
C THR A 206 2.24 3.99 -15.52
N TYR A 207 1.10 4.51 -15.09
CA TYR A 207 0.68 5.91 -15.23
C TYR A 207 1.45 6.86 -14.29
N LEU A 208 2.02 6.34 -13.20
CA LEU A 208 2.81 7.13 -12.25
C LEU A 208 4.20 7.39 -12.82
N THR A 209 4.33 8.41 -13.62
CA THR A 209 5.58 8.80 -14.28
C THR A 209 5.59 10.28 -14.66
N ASN A 210 6.77 10.88 -14.63
CA ASN A 210 7.07 12.22 -15.14
C ASN A 210 7.60 12.20 -16.60
N LYS A 211 7.64 11.02 -17.23
CA LYS A 211 8.19 10.84 -18.60
C LYS A 211 7.11 10.77 -19.63
#